data_6f975b23f24cb0a12a5e37456f406f46
#
_entry.id   6f975b23f24cb0a12a5e37456f406f46
#
_cell.length_a   1.000
_cell.length_b   1.000
_cell.length_c   1.000
_cell.angle_alpha   90.00
_cell.angle_beta   90.00
_cell.angle_gamma   90.00
#
_symmetry.space_group_name_H-M   'P 1'
#
loop_
_entity.id
_entity.type
_entity.pdbx_description
1 polymer ?
#
loop_
_entity_poly.entity_id
_entity_poly.type
_entity_poly.pdbx_seq_one_letter_code
_entity_poly.pdbx_strand_id
1 'polypeptide(L)'
;NGFLQAGVYGPVPADWVRKQTLAQAERYITQELKEYEEKILGAEDKILALETELYAQLLNYVGSYIAPLQEDAAALSTLDCLQSLAAVARERRYVRPAVDESLAIDIRQGRHPVIETLMPIGEEYVANDVMLNTTTQQIIIVTGPNMAGKSALLRQTALITLLAQMGSFVPADSATIGVVDKIFTRVGASDNISLG
;
A
#
# COMPACT_ATOMS: atom_id res chain seq x y z
N ASN A 1 -15.40 40.21 -39.70
CA ASN A 1 -14.65 41.06 -40.59
C ASN A 1 -15.35 41.11 -41.96
N GLY A 2 -16.04 42.20 -42.24
CA GLY A 2 -16.66 42.40 -43.53
C GLY A 2 -15.67 43.04 -44.50
N PHE A 3 -15.58 42.51 -45.72
CA PHE A 3 -14.84 43.14 -46.82
C PHE A 3 -15.83 43.73 -47.82
N LEU A 4 -15.67 45.00 -48.16
CA LEU A 4 -16.42 45.61 -49.22
C LEU A 4 -15.49 45.82 -50.43
N GLN A 5 -15.92 45.40 -51.61
CA GLN A 5 -15.22 45.71 -52.86
C GLN A 5 -15.44 47.17 -53.23
N ALA A 6 -14.36 47.87 -53.45
CA ALA A 6 -14.43 49.31 -53.85
C ALA A 6 -15.30 49.51 -55.12
N GLY A 7 -16.33 50.34 -55.02
CA GLY A 7 -17.19 50.73 -56.15
C GLY A 7 -18.40 49.79 -56.42
N VAL A 8 -18.60 48.70 -55.66
CA VAL A 8 -19.73 47.78 -55.91
C VAL A 8 -20.92 48.05 -54.99
N TYR A 9 -20.69 48.55 -53.80
CA TYR A 9 -21.68 48.83 -52.77
C TYR A 9 -21.79 50.33 -52.51
N GLY A 10 -22.96 50.80 -52.15
CA GLY A 10 -23.25 52.21 -51.88
C GLY A 10 -22.43 52.81 -50.72
N PRO A 11 -22.75 53.99 -50.23
CA PRO A 11 -21.96 54.70 -49.23
C PRO A 11 -21.88 53.82 -47.95
N VAL A 12 -20.64 53.71 -47.38
CA VAL A 12 -20.37 52.95 -46.15
C VAL A 12 -21.15 53.54 -44.96
N PRO A 13 -21.87 52.78 -44.16
CA PRO A 13 -22.55 53.29 -42.99
C PRO A 13 -21.63 54.10 -42.08
N ALA A 14 -22.12 55.15 -41.44
CA ALA A 14 -21.31 56.04 -40.61
C ALA A 14 -20.75 55.43 -39.33
N ASP A 15 -21.36 54.30 -38.87
CA ASP A 15 -20.98 53.51 -37.70
C ASP A 15 -19.90 52.47 -37.97
N TRP A 16 -19.49 52.33 -39.26
CA TRP A 16 -18.44 51.42 -39.67
C TRP A 16 -17.06 52.04 -39.61
N VAL A 17 -16.18 51.52 -38.83
CA VAL A 17 -14.81 51.99 -38.66
C VAL A 17 -13.87 51.26 -39.63
N ARG A 18 -13.20 52.03 -40.53
CA ARG A 18 -12.20 51.44 -41.43
C ARG A 18 -10.95 51.00 -40.67
N LYS A 19 -10.54 49.73 -40.83
CA LYS A 19 -9.34 49.15 -40.20
C LYS A 19 -8.16 49.04 -41.17
N GLN A 20 -8.42 48.68 -42.43
CA GLN A 20 -7.36 48.43 -43.41
C GLN A 20 -7.87 48.62 -44.82
N THR A 21 -7.02 49.20 -45.66
CA THR A 21 -7.24 49.31 -47.11
C THR A 21 -6.37 48.28 -47.83
N LEU A 22 -7.00 47.48 -48.66
CA LEU A 22 -6.36 46.49 -49.54
C LEU A 22 -6.46 46.92 -50.98
N ALA A 23 -5.71 46.31 -51.89
CA ALA A 23 -5.66 46.75 -53.32
C ALA A 23 -7.03 46.73 -54.04
N GLN A 24 -7.94 45.82 -53.59
CA GLN A 24 -9.28 45.70 -54.23
C GLN A 24 -10.42 45.66 -53.21
N ALA A 25 -10.16 45.86 -51.89
CA ALA A 25 -11.16 45.83 -50.86
C ALA A 25 -10.76 46.73 -49.69
N GLU A 26 -11.74 47.14 -48.91
CA GLU A 26 -11.53 47.80 -47.62
C GLU A 26 -12.12 46.92 -46.48
N ARG A 27 -11.42 46.90 -45.37
CA ARG A 27 -11.84 46.15 -44.17
C ARG A 27 -12.44 47.10 -43.16
N TYR A 28 -13.67 46.85 -42.79
CA TYR A 28 -14.39 47.59 -41.76
C TYR A 28 -14.68 46.74 -40.56
N ILE A 29 -14.86 47.37 -39.42
CA ILE A 29 -15.30 46.78 -38.18
C ILE A 29 -16.48 47.60 -37.62
N THR A 30 -17.51 46.92 -37.14
CA THR A 30 -18.59 47.51 -36.37
C THR A 30 -18.31 47.41 -34.89
N GLN A 31 -18.93 48.24 -34.07
CA GLN A 31 -18.81 48.14 -32.62
C GLN A 31 -19.25 46.76 -32.10
N GLU A 32 -20.35 46.25 -32.64
CA GLU A 32 -20.86 44.90 -32.31
C GLU A 32 -19.85 43.81 -32.66
N LEU A 33 -19.25 43.89 -33.84
CA LEU A 33 -18.23 42.90 -34.25
C LEU A 33 -16.99 42.94 -33.34
N LYS A 34 -16.61 44.12 -32.87
CA LYS A 34 -15.50 44.28 -31.92
C LYS A 34 -15.82 43.63 -30.56
N GLU A 35 -17.02 43.80 -30.08
CA GLU A 35 -17.47 43.16 -28.84
C GLU A 35 -17.50 41.63 -28.92
N TYR A 36 -17.94 41.10 -30.07
CA TYR A 36 -17.87 39.66 -30.33
C TYR A 36 -16.43 39.15 -30.42
N GLU A 37 -15.55 39.90 -31.10
CA GLU A 37 -14.13 39.55 -31.20
C GLU A 37 -13.47 39.51 -29.81
N GLU A 38 -13.70 40.51 -28.96
CA GLU A 38 -13.21 40.55 -27.58
C GLU A 38 -13.78 39.39 -26.71
N LYS A 39 -15.06 39.06 -26.88
CA LYS A 39 -15.67 37.91 -26.19
C LYS A 39 -15.06 36.59 -26.63
N ILE A 40 -14.83 36.37 -27.91
CA ILE A 40 -14.27 35.14 -28.47
C ILE A 40 -12.79 35.00 -28.08
N LEU A 41 -11.99 36.05 -28.28
CA LEU A 41 -10.56 36.03 -27.97
C LEU A 41 -10.29 35.87 -26.46
N GLY A 42 -11.17 36.46 -25.62
CA GLY A 42 -11.03 36.32 -24.16
C GLY A 42 -11.73 35.08 -23.54
N ALA A 43 -12.40 34.25 -24.37
CA ALA A 43 -13.16 33.12 -23.86
C ALA A 43 -12.24 32.04 -23.28
N GLU A 44 -11.15 31.72 -23.96
CA GLU A 44 -10.18 30.69 -23.51
C GLU A 44 -9.53 31.06 -22.17
N ASP A 45 -9.10 32.33 -22.03
CA ASP A 45 -8.53 32.80 -20.75
C ASP A 45 -9.52 32.75 -19.60
N LYS A 46 -10.80 33.09 -19.87
CA LYS A 46 -11.88 33.02 -18.89
C LYS A 46 -12.20 31.59 -18.50
N ILE A 47 -12.20 30.67 -19.46
CA ILE A 47 -12.40 29.22 -19.19
C ILE A 47 -11.28 28.73 -18.30
N LEU A 48 -10.01 28.97 -18.64
CA LEU A 48 -8.86 28.55 -17.87
C LEU A 48 -8.87 29.12 -16.43
N ALA A 49 -9.22 30.41 -16.31
CA ALA A 49 -9.34 31.04 -14.99
C ALA A 49 -10.44 30.37 -14.13
N LEU A 50 -11.61 30.12 -14.73
CA LEU A 50 -12.73 29.46 -14.03
C LEU A 50 -12.39 28.02 -13.67
N GLU A 51 -11.79 27.26 -14.57
CA GLU A 51 -11.34 25.88 -14.31
C GLU A 51 -10.32 25.85 -13.15
N THR A 52 -9.37 26.78 -13.15
CA THR A 52 -8.38 26.89 -12.07
C THR A 52 -9.05 27.19 -10.72
N GLU A 53 -10.01 28.10 -10.72
CA GLU A 53 -10.77 28.44 -9.50
C GLU A 53 -11.58 27.24 -8.99
N LEU A 54 -12.33 26.58 -9.86
CA LEU A 54 -13.14 25.40 -9.51
C LEU A 54 -12.26 24.25 -9.02
N TYR A 55 -11.10 24.05 -9.65
CA TYR A 55 -10.15 23.04 -9.21
C TYR A 55 -9.59 23.35 -7.81
N ALA A 56 -9.25 24.61 -7.54
CA ALA A 56 -8.80 25.03 -6.21
C ALA A 56 -9.89 24.84 -5.13
N GLN A 57 -11.15 25.17 -5.46
CA GLN A 57 -12.29 24.93 -4.57
C GLN A 57 -12.46 23.42 -4.29
N LEU A 58 -12.37 22.57 -5.30
CA LEU A 58 -12.43 21.11 -5.15
C LEU A 58 -11.30 20.58 -4.27
N LEU A 59 -10.07 21.04 -4.49
CA LEU A 59 -8.92 20.66 -3.66
C LEU A 59 -9.12 21.04 -2.19
N ASN A 60 -9.60 22.24 -1.93
CA ASN A 60 -9.89 22.69 -0.56
C ASN A 60 -11.01 21.88 0.08
N TYR A 61 -12.07 21.56 -0.67
CA TYR A 61 -13.16 20.73 -0.20
C TYR A 61 -12.67 19.32 0.17
N VAL A 62 -11.96 18.64 -0.73
CA VAL A 62 -11.38 17.32 -0.47
C VAL A 62 -10.36 17.39 0.67
N GLY A 63 -9.57 18.46 0.73
CA GLY A 63 -8.58 18.70 1.79
C GLY A 63 -9.18 18.69 3.20
N SER A 64 -10.43 19.14 3.35
CA SER A 64 -11.13 19.12 4.64
C SER A 64 -11.45 17.71 5.16
N TYR A 65 -11.39 16.70 4.29
CA TYR A 65 -11.65 15.29 4.63
C TYR A 65 -10.38 14.45 4.80
N ILE A 66 -9.18 15.03 4.65
CA ILE A 66 -7.91 14.28 4.75
C ILE A 66 -7.77 13.56 6.09
N ALA A 67 -8.03 14.25 7.21
CA ALA A 67 -7.88 13.64 8.53
C ALA A 67 -8.83 12.45 8.75
N PRO A 68 -10.15 12.58 8.55
CA PRO A 68 -11.05 11.41 8.65
C PRO A 68 -10.70 10.29 7.68
N LEU A 69 -10.27 10.58 6.44
CA LEU A 69 -9.86 9.57 5.49
C LEU A 69 -8.60 8.80 5.94
N GLN A 70 -7.67 9.49 6.58
CA GLN A 70 -6.48 8.86 7.16
C GLN A 70 -6.82 7.97 8.35
N GLU A 71 -7.75 8.39 9.21
CA GLU A 71 -8.25 7.59 10.33
C GLU A 71 -8.95 6.32 9.83
N ASP A 72 -9.83 6.44 8.85
CA ASP A 72 -10.51 5.31 8.22
C ASP A 72 -9.51 4.35 7.55
N ALA A 73 -8.52 4.87 6.84
CA ALA A 73 -7.48 4.06 6.21
C ALA A 73 -6.64 3.30 7.24
N ALA A 74 -6.30 3.91 8.38
CA ALA A 74 -5.59 3.24 9.46
C ALA A 74 -6.44 2.13 10.11
N ALA A 75 -7.72 2.38 10.34
CA ALA A 75 -8.65 1.39 10.88
C ALA A 75 -8.82 0.19 9.92
N LEU A 76 -9.02 0.46 8.64
CA LEU A 76 -9.15 -0.57 7.61
C LEU A 76 -7.87 -1.40 7.46
N SER A 77 -6.70 -0.76 7.47
CA SER A 77 -5.40 -1.45 7.43
C SER A 77 -5.21 -2.37 8.62
N THR A 78 -5.57 -1.92 9.82
CA THR A 78 -5.51 -2.76 11.02
C THR A 78 -6.45 -3.95 10.92
N LEU A 79 -7.68 -3.74 10.47
CA LEU A 79 -8.67 -4.79 10.30
C LEU A 79 -8.23 -5.83 9.26
N ASP A 80 -7.67 -5.40 8.15
CA ASP A 80 -7.14 -6.27 7.08
C ASP A 80 -6.00 -7.16 7.60
N CYS A 81 -5.04 -6.59 8.35
CA CYS A 81 -3.98 -7.35 8.98
C CYS A 81 -4.52 -8.40 9.97
N LEU A 82 -5.44 -8.00 10.85
CA LEU A 82 -6.04 -8.92 11.83
C LEU A 82 -6.85 -10.02 11.17
N GLN A 83 -7.59 -9.70 10.12
CA GLN A 83 -8.37 -10.67 9.35
C GLN A 83 -7.46 -11.68 8.65
N SER A 84 -6.36 -11.23 8.05
CA SER A 84 -5.35 -12.10 7.43
C SER A 84 -4.72 -13.06 8.44
N LEU A 85 -4.29 -12.55 9.58
CA LEU A 85 -3.72 -13.38 10.66
C LEU A 85 -4.72 -14.41 11.19
N ALA A 86 -5.99 -14.01 11.39
CA ALA A 86 -7.05 -14.89 11.84
C ALA A 86 -7.39 -15.99 10.82
N ALA A 87 -7.40 -15.64 9.54
CA ALA A 87 -7.65 -16.61 8.45
C ALA A 87 -6.55 -17.70 8.44
N VAL A 88 -5.28 -17.30 8.48
CA VAL A 88 -4.14 -18.21 8.53
C VAL A 88 -4.20 -19.06 9.80
N ALA A 89 -4.45 -18.46 10.96
CA ALA A 89 -4.54 -19.18 12.23
C ALA A 89 -5.60 -20.29 12.20
N ARG A 90 -6.78 -19.99 11.64
CA ARG A 90 -7.87 -20.95 11.48
C ARG A 90 -7.53 -22.06 10.47
N GLU A 91 -7.02 -21.69 9.32
CA GLU A 91 -6.67 -22.62 8.25
C GLU A 91 -5.58 -23.59 8.68
N ARG A 92 -4.54 -23.08 9.36
CA ARG A 92 -3.34 -23.83 9.75
C ARG A 92 -3.40 -24.39 11.17
N ARG A 93 -4.53 -24.25 11.85
CA ARG A 93 -4.71 -24.73 13.24
C ARG A 93 -3.65 -24.17 14.18
N TYR A 94 -3.36 -22.87 14.10
CA TYR A 94 -2.47 -22.17 15.01
C TYR A 94 -3.20 -21.86 16.30
N VAL A 95 -2.47 -21.83 17.40
CA VAL A 95 -3.00 -21.55 18.73
C VAL A 95 -2.55 -20.17 19.22
N ARG A 96 -3.33 -19.59 20.13
CA ARG A 96 -2.97 -18.32 20.75
C ARG A 96 -1.83 -18.56 21.76
N PRO A 97 -0.63 -17.93 21.59
CA PRO A 97 0.43 -18.01 22.57
C PRO A 97 0.10 -17.17 23.81
N ALA A 98 0.61 -17.57 24.98
CA ALA A 98 0.74 -16.69 26.13
C ALA A 98 2.05 -15.89 25.96
N VAL A 99 1.96 -14.56 25.96
CA VAL A 99 3.13 -13.68 25.94
C VAL A 99 3.19 -12.94 27.25
N ASP A 100 4.32 -13.02 27.94
CA ASP A 100 4.52 -12.45 29.26
C ASP A 100 5.90 -11.79 29.42
N GLU A 101 6.20 -11.26 30.59
CA GLU A 101 7.49 -10.63 30.91
C GLU A 101 8.53 -11.64 31.45
N SER A 102 8.27 -12.94 31.33
CA SER A 102 9.23 -13.97 31.74
C SER A 102 10.44 -14.00 30.78
N LEU A 103 11.52 -14.67 31.24
CA LEU A 103 12.68 -14.96 30.39
C LEU A 103 12.63 -16.44 29.96
N ALA A 104 11.43 -16.90 29.55
CA ALA A 104 11.20 -18.28 29.16
C ALA A 104 10.64 -18.41 27.76
N ILE A 105 10.95 -19.50 27.09
CA ILE A 105 10.33 -19.97 25.88
C ILE A 105 9.91 -21.43 26.15
N ASP A 106 8.61 -21.69 26.18
CA ASP A 106 8.05 -23.04 26.31
C ASP A 106 7.09 -23.24 25.13
N ILE A 107 7.48 -24.05 24.16
CA ILE A 107 6.73 -24.41 22.98
C ILE A 107 6.46 -25.89 23.03
N ARG A 108 5.17 -26.29 22.99
CA ARG A 108 4.76 -27.68 22.95
C ARG A 108 4.23 -28.03 21.57
N GLN A 109 4.74 -29.13 21.02
CA GLN A 109 4.39 -29.64 19.70
C GLN A 109 4.48 -28.52 18.61
N GLY A 110 5.57 -27.77 18.66
CA GLY A 110 5.85 -26.74 17.69
C GLY A 110 6.04 -27.31 16.28
N ARG A 111 5.51 -26.65 15.27
CA ARG A 111 5.66 -27.01 13.86
C ARG A 111 6.35 -25.89 13.10
N HIS A 112 7.06 -26.22 12.04
CA HIS A 112 7.72 -25.22 11.22
C HIS A 112 6.72 -24.61 10.23
N PRO A 113 6.37 -23.32 10.32
CA PRO A 113 5.24 -22.71 9.57
C PRO A 113 5.40 -22.79 8.04
N VAL A 114 6.64 -22.85 7.53
CA VAL A 114 6.91 -22.94 6.11
C VAL A 114 7.01 -24.39 5.65
N ILE A 115 7.74 -25.23 6.37
CA ILE A 115 7.94 -26.63 5.95
C ILE A 115 6.62 -27.38 5.94
N GLU A 116 5.78 -27.23 6.99
CA GLU A 116 4.47 -27.90 7.04
C GLU A 116 3.56 -27.56 5.85
N THR A 117 3.75 -26.38 5.23
CA THR A 117 2.96 -25.98 4.06
C THR A 117 3.51 -26.53 2.73
N LEU A 118 4.77 -26.96 2.71
CA LEU A 118 5.44 -27.49 1.53
C LEU A 118 5.44 -29.03 1.50
N MET A 119 4.98 -29.68 2.57
CA MET A 119 4.92 -31.12 2.63
C MET A 119 3.88 -31.69 1.67
N PRO A 120 4.14 -32.88 1.10
CA PRO A 120 3.17 -33.57 0.24
C PRO A 120 1.86 -33.86 0.98
N ILE A 121 0.77 -33.93 0.22
CA ILE A 121 -0.53 -34.28 0.78
C ILE A 121 -0.47 -35.68 1.43
N GLY A 122 -0.86 -35.73 2.71
CA GLY A 122 -0.87 -36.97 3.49
C GLY A 122 0.38 -37.19 4.35
N GLU A 123 1.38 -36.33 4.26
CA GLU A 123 2.50 -36.30 5.19
C GLU A 123 2.28 -35.21 6.25
N GLU A 124 2.64 -35.54 7.50
CA GLU A 124 2.53 -34.60 8.62
C GLU A 124 3.91 -34.18 9.11
N TYR A 125 4.07 -32.92 9.46
CA TYR A 125 5.29 -32.41 10.08
C TYR A 125 5.45 -33.03 11.50
N VAL A 126 6.62 -33.60 11.78
CA VAL A 126 6.93 -34.10 13.13
C VAL A 126 7.15 -32.91 14.07
N ALA A 127 6.19 -32.70 14.95
CA ALA A 127 6.20 -31.58 15.87
C ALA A 127 7.27 -31.78 16.98
N ASN A 128 7.79 -30.67 17.51
CA ASN A 128 8.88 -30.70 18.48
C ASN A 128 8.59 -29.78 19.68
N ASP A 129 8.99 -30.24 20.86
CA ASP A 129 8.98 -29.45 22.08
C ASP A 129 10.29 -28.65 22.21
N VAL A 130 10.18 -27.41 22.65
CA VAL A 130 11.33 -26.56 22.96
C VAL A 130 11.06 -25.84 24.27
N MET A 131 11.93 -26.03 25.25
CA MET A 131 11.87 -25.32 26.52
C MET A 131 13.22 -24.64 26.80
N LEU A 132 13.22 -23.34 27.01
CA LEU A 132 14.36 -22.53 27.41
C LEU A 132 13.96 -21.61 28.57
N ASN A 133 14.82 -21.48 29.56
CA ASN A 133 14.64 -20.54 30.66
C ASN A 133 15.98 -20.18 31.26
N THR A 134 16.01 -19.21 32.19
CA THR A 134 17.25 -18.71 32.80
C THR A 134 17.71 -19.54 34.02
N THR A 135 16.97 -20.55 34.43
CA THR A 135 17.24 -21.31 35.67
C THR A 135 17.69 -22.73 35.43
N THR A 136 17.01 -23.48 34.60
CA THR A 136 17.24 -24.92 34.41
C THR A 136 17.80 -25.28 33.04
N GLN A 137 17.42 -24.54 31.98
CA GLN A 137 17.84 -24.86 30.62
C GLN A 137 18.01 -23.59 29.79
N GLN A 138 19.16 -22.97 29.92
CA GLN A 138 19.47 -21.71 29.20
C GLN A 138 19.98 -21.92 27.76
N ILE A 139 20.61 -23.09 27.52
CA ILE A 139 21.22 -23.42 26.22
C ILE A 139 20.80 -24.82 25.82
N ILE A 140 20.41 -24.99 24.57
CA ILE A 140 20.18 -26.29 23.93
C ILE A 140 21.23 -26.47 22.83
N ILE A 141 21.96 -27.60 22.88
CA ILE A 141 22.85 -28.04 21.82
C ILE A 141 22.16 -29.12 21.00
N VAL A 142 21.80 -28.82 19.76
CA VAL A 142 21.14 -29.76 18.85
C VAL A 142 22.19 -30.46 18.00
N THR A 143 22.35 -31.78 18.22
CA THR A 143 23.29 -32.62 17.46
C THR A 143 22.53 -33.69 16.66
N GLY A 144 23.17 -34.23 15.64
CA GLY A 144 22.62 -35.31 14.82
C GLY A 144 23.18 -35.30 13.39
N PRO A 145 22.87 -36.29 12.55
CA PRO A 145 23.32 -36.37 11.18
C PRO A 145 22.80 -35.21 10.32
N ASN A 146 23.38 -35.01 9.17
CA ASN A 146 22.86 -34.06 8.21
C ASN A 146 21.46 -34.48 7.76
N MET A 147 20.59 -33.53 7.41
CA MET A 147 19.20 -33.76 7.03
C MET A 147 18.27 -34.32 8.16
N ALA A 148 18.72 -34.32 9.40
CA ALA A 148 17.91 -34.76 10.56
C ALA A 148 17.01 -33.65 11.15
N GLY A 149 16.71 -32.58 10.42
CA GLY A 149 15.81 -31.50 10.86
C GLY A 149 16.41 -30.51 11.87
N LYS A 150 17.73 -30.55 12.17
CA LYS A 150 18.39 -29.64 13.13
C LYS A 150 18.12 -28.16 12.79
N SER A 151 18.37 -27.77 11.56
CA SER A 151 18.16 -26.40 11.09
C SER A 151 16.68 -26.03 11.05
N ALA A 152 15.80 -26.99 10.78
CA ALA A 152 14.37 -26.79 10.84
C ALA A 152 13.88 -26.45 12.25
N LEU A 153 14.38 -27.20 13.28
CA LEU A 153 14.05 -26.94 14.68
C LEU A 153 14.49 -25.54 15.15
N LEU A 154 15.73 -25.13 14.79
CA LEU A 154 16.24 -23.80 15.14
C LEU A 154 15.41 -22.69 14.50
N ARG A 155 15.11 -22.82 13.22
CA ARG A 155 14.26 -21.84 12.48
C ARG A 155 12.83 -21.85 12.98
N GLN A 156 12.23 -23.00 13.24
CA GLN A 156 10.91 -23.16 13.85
C GLN A 156 10.81 -22.34 15.13
N THR A 157 11.75 -22.52 16.07
CA THR A 157 11.76 -21.80 17.34
C THR A 157 11.83 -20.30 17.15
N ALA A 158 12.70 -19.82 16.27
CA ALA A 158 12.81 -18.40 15.95
C ALA A 158 11.53 -17.84 15.30
N LEU A 159 10.93 -18.58 14.36
CA LEU A 159 9.71 -18.14 13.67
C LEU A 159 8.50 -18.14 14.60
N ILE A 160 8.34 -19.14 15.46
CA ILE A 160 7.26 -19.18 16.47
C ILE A 160 7.40 -18.00 17.44
N THR A 161 8.61 -17.72 17.91
CA THR A 161 8.89 -16.56 18.78
C THR A 161 8.56 -15.25 18.05
N LEU A 162 8.95 -15.09 16.80
CA LEU A 162 8.65 -13.90 16.00
C LEU A 162 7.15 -13.72 15.80
N LEU A 163 6.42 -14.77 15.41
CA LEU A 163 4.98 -14.74 15.23
C LEU A 163 4.26 -14.32 16.53
N ALA A 164 4.66 -14.87 17.68
CA ALA A 164 4.11 -14.50 18.97
C ALA A 164 4.34 -13.02 19.30
N GLN A 165 5.55 -12.48 19.05
CA GLN A 165 5.89 -11.07 19.26
C GLN A 165 5.11 -10.13 18.35
N MET A 166 4.73 -10.57 17.15
CA MET A 166 3.88 -9.82 16.23
C MET A 166 2.40 -9.77 16.66
N GLY A 167 2.00 -10.54 17.66
CA GLY A 167 0.61 -10.71 18.07
C GLY A 167 -0.16 -11.73 17.23
N SER A 168 0.53 -12.56 16.43
CA SER A 168 -0.06 -13.67 15.68
C SER A 168 -0.26 -14.91 16.56
N PHE A 169 -1.15 -15.80 16.12
CA PHE A 169 -1.20 -17.18 16.59
C PHE A 169 0.00 -17.95 16.04
N VAL A 170 0.36 -19.06 16.70
CA VAL A 170 1.57 -19.83 16.42
C VAL A 170 1.29 -21.30 16.10
N PRO A 171 2.11 -21.94 15.25
CA PRO A 171 1.99 -23.36 14.91
C PRO A 171 2.52 -24.24 16.05
N ALA A 172 1.71 -24.45 17.08
CA ALA A 172 2.01 -25.28 18.23
C ALA A 172 0.71 -25.79 18.86
N ASP A 173 0.81 -26.74 19.81
CA ASP A 173 -0.34 -27.09 20.65
C ASP A 173 -0.51 -26.09 21.80
N SER A 174 0.61 -25.62 22.34
CA SER A 174 0.65 -24.47 23.25
C SER A 174 2.00 -23.78 23.20
N ALA A 175 2.02 -22.48 23.51
CA ALA A 175 3.27 -21.73 23.64
C ALA A 175 3.16 -20.65 24.71
N THR A 176 4.18 -20.57 25.56
CA THR A 176 4.40 -19.47 26.51
C THR A 176 5.76 -18.84 26.18
N ILE A 177 5.77 -17.57 25.84
CA ILE A 177 6.95 -16.91 25.30
C ILE A 177 7.13 -15.56 25.99
N GLY A 178 8.25 -15.41 26.68
CA GLY A 178 8.67 -14.12 27.22
C GLY A 178 8.98 -13.11 26.12
N VAL A 179 8.78 -11.82 26.40
CA VAL A 179 9.13 -10.74 25.47
C VAL A 179 10.64 -10.77 25.23
N VAL A 180 11.05 -10.79 23.95
CA VAL A 180 12.44 -10.79 23.51
C VAL A 180 12.79 -9.53 22.74
N ASP A 181 13.95 -8.95 23.03
CA ASP A 181 14.44 -7.74 22.35
C ASP A 181 15.00 -8.04 20.97
N LYS A 182 15.61 -9.21 20.77
CA LYS A 182 16.35 -9.57 19.56
C LYS A 182 16.35 -11.08 19.33
N ILE A 183 16.28 -11.45 18.05
CA ILE A 183 16.47 -12.82 17.59
C ILE A 183 17.69 -12.82 16.66
N PHE A 184 18.73 -13.59 17.03
CA PHE A 184 19.91 -13.75 16.18
C PHE A 184 19.90 -15.14 15.57
N THR A 185 20.07 -15.20 14.26
CA THR A 185 20.15 -16.46 13.53
C THR A 185 21.41 -16.50 12.68
N ARG A 186 22.06 -17.65 12.63
CA ARG A 186 23.09 -17.93 11.63
C ARG A 186 22.55 -18.98 10.68
N VAL A 187 22.17 -18.57 9.48
CA VAL A 187 21.73 -19.46 8.42
C VAL A 187 22.92 -19.78 7.52
N GLY A 188 23.30 -21.05 7.41
CA GLY A 188 24.37 -21.48 6.51
C GLY A 188 23.95 -21.32 5.05
N ALA A 189 24.88 -20.99 4.14
CA ALA A 189 24.64 -20.81 2.72
C ALA A 189 24.22 -22.12 1.98
N SER A 190 24.28 -23.28 2.65
CA SER A 190 24.02 -24.61 2.07
C SER A 190 22.74 -25.30 2.58
N ASP A 191 21.96 -24.62 3.44
CA ASP A 191 20.74 -25.21 4.00
C ASP A 191 19.58 -25.07 3.00
N ASN A 192 19.43 -26.03 2.13
CA ASN A 192 18.30 -26.13 1.21
C ASN A 192 17.08 -26.69 1.96
N ILE A 193 16.08 -25.86 2.25
CA ILE A 193 14.85 -26.22 3.00
C ILE A 193 13.97 -27.20 2.19
N SER A 194 14.15 -27.28 0.88
CA SER A 194 13.32 -28.10 -0.02
C SER A 194 13.80 -29.55 -0.19
N LEU A 195 14.88 -29.93 0.48
CA LEU A 195 15.50 -31.28 0.36
C LEU A 195 15.70 -31.96 1.71
N GLY A 196 14.94 -31.59 2.72
CA GLY A 196 15.02 -32.22 4.05
C GLY A 196 13.73 -32.85 4.48
#